data_32b4aac3db5bddc6a69206b9edfd11e1
#
_entry.id   32b4aac3db5bddc6a69206b9edfd11e1
#
_cell.length_a   1.000
_cell.length_b   1.000
_cell.length_c   1.000
_cell.angle_alpha   90.00
_cell.angle_beta   90.00
_cell.angle_gamma   90.00
#
_symmetry.space_group_name_H-M   'P 1'
#
loop_
_entity.id
_entity.type
_entity.pdbx_description
1 polymer ?
#
loop_
_entity_poly.entity_id
_entity_poly.type
_entity_poly.pdbx_seq_one_letter_code
_entity_poly.pdbx_strand_id
1 'polypeptide(L)'
;MKTNPFLLAAAALALAAGANAQTTKPGLWEITNKMQSSSGEMEKAMANMEKQMASMPPEQRKQMQDMMAKQGMSMAPGGGGGMSMKVCITKEMAERNELPQQQQGDCKTTRSPASGNTMKFSYACTQPPSSGEGVMTFTGDTGYTMKMNTTTTVKGKPEKMTMDATGKWLSADCGNIKPITPRK
;
A
#
# COMPACT_ATOMS: atom_id res chain seq x y z
N MET A 1 33.28 -31.15 60.79
CA MET A 1 33.37 -31.18 59.31
C MET A 1 32.32 -30.26 58.80
N LYS A 2 32.71 -29.09 58.23
CA LYS A 2 31.84 -28.02 57.74
C LYS A 2 31.71 -28.14 56.22
N THR A 3 30.57 -28.50 55.72
CA THR A 3 30.27 -28.49 54.28
C THR A 3 29.60 -27.17 53.87
N ASN A 4 30.27 -26.37 53.08
CA ASN A 4 29.73 -25.19 52.43
C ASN A 4 28.89 -25.60 51.22
N PRO A 5 27.64 -25.12 51.06
CA PRO A 5 26.95 -25.21 49.78
C PRO A 5 27.30 -23.93 48.97
N PHE A 6 28.01 -24.12 47.87
CA PHE A 6 28.18 -23.09 46.85
C PHE A 6 26.83 -22.86 46.12
N LEU A 7 26.26 -21.68 46.32
CA LEU A 7 25.10 -21.17 45.57
C LEU A 7 25.58 -20.75 44.19
N LEU A 8 25.29 -21.55 43.18
CA LEU A 8 25.42 -21.19 41.77
C LEU A 8 24.20 -20.35 41.39
N ALA A 9 24.37 -19.03 41.40
CA ALA A 9 23.43 -18.08 40.81
C ALA A 9 23.59 -18.09 39.28
N ALA A 10 22.76 -18.85 38.58
CA ALA A 10 22.64 -18.79 37.14
C ALA A 10 21.86 -17.51 36.76
N ALA A 11 22.58 -16.47 36.30
CA ALA A 11 22.00 -15.28 35.76
C ALA A 11 21.45 -15.62 34.36
N ALA A 12 20.13 -15.84 34.28
CA ALA A 12 19.42 -15.92 33.00
C ALA A 12 19.32 -14.52 32.39
N LEU A 13 20.22 -14.19 31.44
CA LEU A 13 20.05 -13.04 30.56
C LEU A 13 18.86 -13.32 29.64
N ALA A 14 17.70 -12.78 29.98
CA ALA A 14 16.56 -12.70 29.09
C ALA A 14 16.92 -11.68 27.98
N LEU A 15 17.31 -12.19 26.83
CA LEU A 15 17.37 -11.41 25.57
C LEU A 15 15.92 -11.03 25.23
N ALA A 16 15.50 -9.86 25.67
CA ALA A 16 14.30 -9.21 25.16
C ALA A 16 14.60 -8.83 23.70
N ALA A 17 14.32 -9.75 22.78
CA ALA A 17 14.21 -9.42 21.36
C ALA A 17 13.10 -8.39 21.22
N GLY A 18 13.48 -7.11 21.20
CA GLY A 18 12.56 -6.01 20.94
C GLY A 18 11.87 -6.31 19.61
N ALA A 19 10.59 -6.59 19.65
CA ALA A 19 9.74 -6.59 18.48
C ALA A 19 9.77 -5.16 17.93
N ASN A 20 10.67 -4.89 17.01
CA ASN A 20 10.65 -3.65 16.23
C ASN A 20 9.34 -3.68 15.43
N ALA A 21 8.29 -3.04 15.96
CA ALA A 21 7.13 -2.70 15.18
C ALA A 21 7.64 -1.89 13.99
N GLN A 22 7.56 -2.46 12.79
CA GLN A 22 7.99 -1.75 11.59
C GLN A 22 7.00 -0.61 11.37
N THR A 23 7.43 0.60 11.69
CA THR A 23 6.66 1.81 11.49
C THR A 23 7.06 2.42 10.15
N THR A 24 6.06 2.72 9.35
CA THR A 24 6.24 3.48 8.11
C THR A 24 6.76 4.88 8.44
N LYS A 25 7.78 5.34 7.74
CA LYS A 25 8.34 6.69 7.95
C LYS A 25 7.33 7.76 7.51
N PRO A 26 7.03 8.79 8.35
CA PRO A 26 6.15 9.88 7.94
C PRO A 26 6.80 10.72 6.83
N GLY A 27 5.97 11.35 5.99
CA GLY A 27 6.41 12.19 4.88
C GLY A 27 5.75 11.83 3.55
N LEU A 28 6.37 12.27 2.47
CA LEU A 28 5.91 12.06 1.11
C LEU A 28 6.33 10.67 0.62
N TRP A 29 5.34 9.92 0.14
CA TRP A 29 5.52 8.61 -0.47
C TRP A 29 5.06 8.61 -1.91
N GLU A 30 5.70 7.83 -2.74
CA GLU A 30 5.22 7.45 -4.06
C GLU A 30 4.74 6.00 -4.01
N ILE A 31 3.49 5.79 -4.42
CA ILE A 31 2.87 4.47 -4.48
C ILE A 31 2.57 4.18 -5.95
N THR A 32 3.19 3.15 -6.47
CA THR A 32 2.94 2.66 -7.83
C THR A 32 2.08 1.41 -7.75
N ASN A 33 0.95 1.41 -8.44
CA ASN A 33 0.02 0.30 -8.49
C ASN A 33 -0.05 -0.26 -9.91
N LYS A 34 0.01 -1.58 -10.03
CA LYS A 34 -0.29 -2.32 -11.25
C LYS A 34 -1.45 -3.25 -10.97
N MET A 35 -2.51 -3.13 -11.75
CA MET A 35 -3.71 -3.94 -11.59
C MET A 35 -3.91 -4.82 -12.81
N GLN A 36 -4.40 -6.05 -12.57
CA GLN A 36 -4.73 -7.00 -13.61
C GLN A 36 -6.10 -7.62 -13.30
N SER A 37 -6.91 -7.80 -14.32
CA SER A 37 -8.24 -8.39 -14.20
C SER A 37 -8.29 -9.76 -14.85
N SER A 38 -9.09 -10.69 -14.29
CA SER A 38 -9.24 -12.03 -14.87
C SER A 38 -9.92 -12.02 -16.24
N SER A 39 -10.71 -11.00 -16.53
CA SER A 39 -11.36 -10.80 -17.83
C SER A 39 -10.45 -10.13 -18.88
N GLY A 40 -9.35 -9.50 -18.46
CA GLY A 40 -8.51 -8.66 -19.31
C GLY A 40 -9.18 -7.36 -19.75
N GLU A 41 -10.40 -7.05 -19.26
CA GLU A 41 -11.10 -5.82 -19.64
C GLU A 41 -10.41 -4.57 -19.11
N MET A 42 -9.86 -4.63 -17.91
CA MET A 42 -9.12 -3.52 -17.32
C MET A 42 -7.86 -3.19 -18.13
N GLU A 43 -7.10 -4.20 -18.51
CA GLU A 43 -5.88 -4.04 -19.32
C GLU A 43 -6.21 -3.44 -20.70
N LYS A 44 -7.32 -3.89 -21.31
CA LYS A 44 -7.81 -3.32 -22.57
C LYS A 44 -8.23 -1.86 -22.39
N ALA A 45 -8.93 -1.53 -21.31
CA ALA A 45 -9.35 -0.15 -21.01
C ALA A 45 -8.13 0.76 -20.81
N MET A 46 -7.12 0.31 -20.05
CA MET A 46 -5.88 1.03 -19.84
C MET A 46 -5.11 1.24 -21.15
N ALA A 47 -4.97 0.20 -21.96
CA ALA A 47 -4.32 0.30 -23.28
C ALA A 47 -5.05 1.26 -24.23
N ASN A 48 -6.38 1.29 -24.19
CA ASN A 48 -7.16 2.25 -24.97
C ASN A 48 -6.96 3.69 -24.48
N MET A 49 -6.91 3.91 -23.17
CA MET A 49 -6.63 5.21 -22.59
C MET A 49 -5.23 5.70 -22.98
N GLU A 50 -4.23 4.82 -22.93
CA GLU A 50 -2.86 5.13 -23.35
C GLU A 50 -2.80 5.53 -24.83
N LYS A 51 -3.50 4.78 -25.71
CA LYS A 51 -3.62 5.12 -27.14
C LYS A 51 -4.29 6.47 -27.35
N GLN A 52 -5.39 6.75 -26.63
CA GLN A 52 -6.06 8.06 -26.70
C GLN A 52 -5.14 9.19 -26.26
N MET A 53 -4.40 9.01 -25.17
CA MET A 53 -3.41 10.00 -24.73
C MET A 53 -2.27 10.18 -25.75
N ALA A 54 -1.80 9.11 -26.37
CA ALA A 54 -0.77 9.18 -27.40
C ALA A 54 -1.23 9.93 -28.66
N SER A 55 -2.53 9.85 -28.99
CA SER A 55 -3.12 10.54 -30.15
C SER A 55 -3.46 12.02 -29.90
N MET A 56 -3.40 12.48 -28.63
CA MET A 56 -3.67 13.87 -28.29
C MET A 56 -2.56 14.81 -28.80
N PRO A 57 -2.89 16.05 -29.20
CA PRO A 57 -1.90 17.08 -29.44
C PRO A 57 -0.97 17.27 -28.22
N PRO A 58 0.32 17.54 -28.43
CA PRO A 58 1.31 17.63 -27.35
C PRO A 58 0.91 18.58 -26.20
N GLU A 59 0.29 19.72 -26.54
CA GLU A 59 -0.15 20.71 -25.56
C GLU A 59 -1.29 20.21 -24.68
N GLN A 60 -2.30 19.54 -25.25
CA GLN A 60 -3.41 18.97 -24.49
C GLN A 60 -2.94 17.84 -23.57
N ARG A 61 -2.04 16.99 -24.07
CA ARG A 61 -1.42 15.94 -23.29
C ARG A 61 -0.65 16.51 -22.10
N LYS A 62 0.13 17.59 -22.33
CA LYS A 62 0.86 18.28 -21.29
C LYS A 62 -0.07 18.87 -20.23
N GLN A 63 -1.15 19.57 -20.64
CA GLN A 63 -2.14 20.13 -19.71
C GLN A 63 -2.78 19.04 -18.83
N MET A 64 -3.11 17.88 -19.41
CA MET A 64 -3.68 16.77 -18.65
C MET A 64 -2.66 16.19 -17.68
N GLN A 65 -1.40 16.00 -18.10
CA GLN A 65 -0.32 15.54 -17.23
C GLN A 65 -0.07 16.52 -16.08
N ASP A 66 -0.04 17.83 -16.36
CA ASP A 66 0.13 18.87 -15.33
C ASP A 66 -1.04 18.88 -14.32
N MET A 67 -2.25 18.62 -14.79
CA MET A 67 -3.44 18.51 -13.91
C MET A 67 -3.36 17.27 -13.01
N MET A 68 -2.98 16.14 -13.56
CA MET A 68 -2.75 14.91 -12.78
C MET A 68 -1.61 15.10 -11.76
N ALA A 69 -0.50 15.72 -12.18
CA ALA A 69 0.65 15.97 -11.32
C ALA A 69 0.31 16.88 -10.14
N LYS A 70 -0.55 17.90 -10.32
CA LYS A 70 -1.07 18.74 -9.22
C LYS A 70 -1.86 17.95 -8.18
N GLN A 71 -2.49 16.84 -8.60
CA GLN A 71 -3.20 15.92 -7.72
C GLN A 71 -2.29 14.80 -7.16
N GLY A 72 -1.00 14.86 -7.44
CA GLY A 72 -0.03 13.84 -7.05
C GLY A 72 -0.11 12.55 -7.86
N MET A 73 -0.84 12.53 -8.97
CA MET A 73 -0.99 11.36 -9.83
C MET A 73 -0.09 11.45 -11.05
N SER A 74 0.44 10.31 -11.49
CA SER A 74 1.19 10.18 -12.73
C SER A 74 1.03 8.78 -13.31
N MET A 75 1.27 8.64 -14.60
CA MET A 75 1.40 7.32 -15.22
C MET A 75 2.74 6.71 -14.79
N ALA A 76 2.75 5.44 -14.42
CA ALA A 76 4.00 4.78 -14.06
C ALA A 76 4.92 4.68 -15.30
N PRO A 77 6.22 4.94 -15.14
CA PRO A 77 7.16 4.78 -16.24
C PRO A 77 7.23 3.31 -16.67
N GLY A 78 7.26 3.05 -17.98
CA GLY A 78 7.44 1.69 -18.53
C GLY A 78 6.24 1.07 -19.22
N GLY A 79 5.13 1.80 -19.44
CA GLY A 79 4.05 1.35 -20.34
C GLY A 79 3.44 0.02 -19.96
N GLY A 80 2.96 -0.17 -18.81
CA GLY A 80 2.33 -1.42 -18.37
C GLY A 80 1.01 -1.19 -17.63
N GLY A 81 0.35 -0.05 -17.89
CA GLY A 81 -0.93 0.26 -17.27
C GLY A 81 -0.84 0.55 -15.76
N GLY A 82 0.35 0.84 -15.26
CA GLY A 82 0.55 1.23 -13.86
C GLY A 82 0.25 2.70 -13.62
N MET A 83 -0.30 3.01 -12.45
CA MET A 83 -0.49 4.39 -11.97
C MET A 83 0.40 4.63 -10.75
N SER A 84 1.10 5.74 -10.75
CA SER A 84 1.81 6.25 -9.57
C SER A 84 1.03 7.38 -8.94
N MET A 85 0.98 7.38 -7.60
CA MET A 85 0.39 8.45 -6.82
C MET A 85 1.32 8.87 -5.69
N LYS A 86 1.38 10.17 -5.44
CA LYS A 86 2.06 10.71 -4.27
C LYS A 86 1.06 10.88 -3.13
N VAL A 87 1.44 10.40 -1.96
CA VAL A 87 0.62 10.49 -0.75
C VAL A 87 1.45 11.06 0.40
N CYS A 88 0.82 11.88 1.22
CA CYS A 88 1.43 12.37 2.44
C CYS A 88 0.98 11.49 3.61
N ILE A 89 1.92 10.79 4.24
CA ILE A 89 1.68 10.00 5.45
C ILE A 89 2.05 10.86 6.65
N THR A 90 1.07 11.18 7.50
CA THR A 90 1.31 11.92 8.73
C THR A 90 1.98 11.05 9.79
N LYS A 91 2.51 11.68 10.83
CA LYS A 91 3.09 10.95 11.95
C LYS A 91 2.05 10.03 12.62
N GLU A 92 0.82 10.51 12.81
CA GLU A 92 -0.27 9.76 13.40
C GLU A 92 -0.66 8.54 12.55
N MET A 93 -0.68 8.68 11.21
CA MET A 93 -0.93 7.56 10.30
C MET A 93 0.19 6.53 10.37
N ALA A 94 1.43 6.98 10.42
CA ALA A 94 2.60 6.11 10.52
C ALA A 94 2.59 5.32 11.84
N GLU A 95 2.31 5.97 12.97
CA GLU A 95 2.21 5.35 14.30
C GLU A 95 1.09 4.30 14.38
N ARG A 96 -0.02 4.51 13.68
CA ARG A 96 -1.14 3.56 13.62
C ARG A 96 -0.95 2.48 12.57
N ASN A 97 0.16 2.53 11.80
CA ASN A 97 0.35 1.69 10.61
C ASN A 97 -0.84 1.76 9.64
N GLU A 98 -1.48 2.93 9.57
CA GLU A 98 -2.58 3.19 8.67
C GLU A 98 -2.03 3.47 7.28
N LEU A 99 -2.25 2.53 6.36
CA LEU A 99 -2.04 2.82 4.95
C LEU A 99 -3.19 3.69 4.45
N PRO A 100 -2.89 4.64 3.54
CA PRO A 100 -3.93 5.42 2.90
C PRO A 100 -4.85 4.49 2.10
N GLN A 101 -5.92 4.04 2.71
CA GLN A 101 -6.94 3.26 2.03
C GLN A 101 -8.12 4.19 1.76
N GLN A 102 -8.45 4.37 0.50
CA GLN A 102 -9.75 4.91 0.11
C GLN A 102 -10.78 3.79 0.32
N GLN A 103 -11.23 3.62 1.57
CA GLN A 103 -12.34 2.72 1.85
C GLN A 103 -13.63 3.39 1.35
N GLN A 104 -14.14 2.92 0.23
CA GLN A 104 -15.50 3.21 -0.20
C GLN A 104 -16.36 2.03 0.24
N GLY A 105 -17.38 2.32 1.06
CA GLY A 105 -18.35 1.33 1.53
C GLY A 105 -18.07 0.77 2.92
N ASP A 106 -19.00 -0.07 3.40
CA ASP A 106 -18.90 -0.77 4.68
C ASP A 106 -17.94 -1.95 4.57
N CYS A 107 -16.66 -1.71 4.89
CA CYS A 107 -15.61 -2.72 4.80
C CYS A 107 -15.09 -3.10 6.20
N LYS A 108 -14.94 -4.39 6.44
CA LYS A 108 -14.22 -4.93 7.58
C LYS A 108 -12.82 -5.35 7.13
N THR A 109 -11.79 -4.78 7.75
CA THR A 109 -10.39 -5.13 7.49
C THR A 109 -9.81 -5.89 8.67
N THR A 110 -9.14 -6.99 8.38
CA THR A 110 -8.38 -7.78 9.36
C THR A 110 -6.90 -7.73 9.00
N ARG A 111 -6.04 -7.55 9.99
CA ARG A 111 -4.58 -7.56 9.81
C ARG A 111 -3.98 -8.61 10.74
N SER A 112 -3.03 -9.39 10.24
CA SER A 112 -2.22 -10.25 11.09
C SER A 112 -1.15 -9.42 11.81
N PRO A 113 -0.68 -9.88 12.97
CA PRO A 113 0.58 -9.39 13.50
C PRO A 113 1.69 -9.53 12.46
N ALA A 114 2.63 -8.59 12.46
CA ALA A 114 3.78 -8.68 11.57
C ALA A 114 4.64 -9.90 11.93
N SER A 115 5.07 -10.66 10.93
CA SER A 115 6.03 -11.73 11.08
C SER A 115 7.30 -11.37 10.30
N GLY A 116 8.35 -11.01 11.00
CA GLY A 116 9.52 -10.40 10.39
C GLY A 116 9.15 -9.07 9.73
N ASN A 117 9.43 -8.94 8.45
CA ASN A 117 9.10 -7.77 7.63
C ASN A 117 7.78 -7.92 6.84
N THR A 118 6.97 -8.91 7.14
CA THR A 118 5.78 -9.25 6.36
C THR A 118 4.52 -9.13 7.21
N MET A 119 3.46 -8.56 6.65
CA MET A 119 2.13 -8.46 7.24
C MET A 119 1.09 -8.97 6.23
N LYS A 120 0.17 -9.82 6.70
CA LYS A 120 -0.98 -10.25 5.91
C LYS A 120 -2.19 -9.42 6.30
N PHE A 121 -3.05 -9.16 5.33
CA PHE A 121 -4.32 -8.46 5.59
C PHE A 121 -5.42 -9.05 4.70
N SER A 122 -6.64 -8.89 5.14
CA SER A 122 -7.84 -9.21 4.37
C SER A 122 -8.90 -8.16 4.59
N TYR A 123 -9.81 -8.04 3.63
CA TYR A 123 -10.97 -7.17 3.78
C TYR A 123 -12.21 -7.82 3.16
N ALA A 124 -13.35 -7.42 3.67
CA ALA A 124 -14.65 -7.77 3.11
C ALA A 124 -15.56 -6.55 3.20
N CYS A 125 -16.13 -6.16 2.06
CA CYS A 125 -17.04 -5.03 1.90
C CYS A 125 -18.43 -5.53 1.53
N THR A 126 -19.46 -4.86 2.02
CA THR A 126 -20.86 -5.20 1.70
C THR A 126 -21.42 -4.34 0.59
N GLN A 127 -20.93 -3.10 0.41
CA GLN A 127 -21.42 -2.18 -0.61
C GLN A 127 -20.26 -1.38 -1.24
N PRO A 128 -19.91 -1.70 -2.51
CA PRO A 128 -20.29 -2.87 -3.30
C PRO A 128 -19.69 -4.16 -2.72
N PRO A 129 -20.33 -5.32 -2.94
CA PRO A 129 -19.79 -6.59 -2.46
C PRO A 129 -18.42 -6.87 -3.06
N SER A 130 -17.40 -6.94 -2.20
CA SER A 130 -16.04 -7.24 -2.60
C SER A 130 -15.25 -7.83 -1.43
N SER A 131 -14.28 -8.65 -1.71
CA SER A 131 -13.39 -9.19 -0.72
C SER A 131 -11.99 -9.36 -1.29
N GLY A 132 -11.00 -9.33 -0.42
CA GLY A 132 -9.63 -9.52 -0.86
C GLY A 132 -8.71 -9.90 0.29
N GLU A 133 -7.58 -10.44 -0.10
CA GLU A 133 -6.49 -10.77 0.79
C GLU A 133 -5.17 -10.32 0.18
N GLY A 134 -4.23 -9.95 1.00
CA GLY A 134 -2.95 -9.47 0.53
C GLY A 134 -1.83 -9.68 1.52
N VAL A 135 -0.64 -9.52 0.99
CA VAL A 135 0.62 -9.59 1.73
C VAL A 135 1.40 -8.32 1.45
N MET A 136 1.84 -7.68 2.51
CA MET A 136 2.74 -6.53 2.45
C MET A 136 4.09 -6.95 3.01
N THR A 137 5.15 -6.64 2.28
CA THR A 137 6.52 -6.86 2.69
C THR A 137 7.25 -5.52 2.77
N PHE A 138 7.73 -5.18 3.95
CA PHE A 138 8.43 -3.92 4.21
C PHE A 138 9.92 -4.04 3.89
N THR A 139 10.50 -2.96 3.39
CA THR A 139 11.94 -2.80 3.19
C THR A 139 12.39 -1.62 4.06
N GLY A 140 12.70 -1.94 5.32
CA GLY A 140 12.93 -0.91 6.33
C GLY A 140 11.67 -0.05 6.57
N ASP A 141 11.90 1.22 6.90
CA ASP A 141 10.85 2.22 7.14
C ASP A 141 10.53 3.10 5.90
N THR A 142 11.25 2.88 4.79
CA THR A 142 11.23 3.72 3.59
C THR A 142 10.68 3.02 2.34
N GLY A 143 10.31 1.76 2.44
CA GLY A 143 9.80 1.01 1.29
C GLY A 143 8.88 -0.14 1.67
N TYR A 144 8.00 -0.52 0.75
CA TYR A 144 7.23 -1.75 0.83
C TYR A 144 6.83 -2.23 -0.57
N THR A 145 6.56 -3.52 -0.65
CA THR A 145 5.82 -4.13 -1.76
C THR A 145 4.54 -4.74 -1.22
N MET A 146 3.49 -4.75 -2.01
CA MET A 146 2.20 -5.34 -1.66
C MET A 146 1.67 -6.15 -2.83
N LYS A 147 1.20 -7.35 -2.54
CA LYS A 147 0.44 -8.17 -3.49
C LYS A 147 -0.94 -8.42 -2.90
N MET A 148 -1.97 -8.16 -3.68
CA MET A 148 -3.36 -8.30 -3.25
C MET A 148 -4.18 -9.02 -4.31
N ASN A 149 -4.99 -9.97 -3.87
CA ASN A 149 -6.01 -10.62 -4.69
C ASN A 149 -7.38 -10.13 -4.21
N THR A 150 -8.19 -9.69 -5.15
CA THR A 150 -9.53 -9.16 -4.88
C THR A 150 -10.55 -9.90 -5.72
N THR A 151 -11.70 -10.17 -5.13
CA THR A 151 -12.89 -10.61 -5.86
C THR A 151 -13.97 -9.55 -5.69
N THR A 152 -14.52 -9.09 -6.79
CA THR A 152 -15.62 -8.12 -6.81
C THR A 152 -16.71 -8.57 -7.76
N THR A 153 -17.85 -7.90 -7.76
CA THR A 153 -18.93 -8.18 -8.69
C THR A 153 -19.01 -7.08 -9.74
N VAL A 154 -18.78 -7.43 -11.00
CA VAL A 154 -18.88 -6.52 -12.14
C VAL A 154 -20.02 -7.00 -13.03
N LYS A 155 -21.02 -6.14 -13.27
CA LYS A 155 -22.21 -6.50 -14.08
C LYS A 155 -22.89 -7.81 -13.62
N GLY A 156 -22.94 -8.04 -12.31
CA GLY A 156 -23.56 -9.24 -11.71
C GLY A 156 -22.71 -10.52 -11.78
N LYS A 157 -21.47 -10.46 -12.28
CA LYS A 157 -20.55 -11.60 -12.35
C LYS A 157 -19.34 -11.38 -11.43
N PRO A 158 -18.88 -12.44 -10.73
CA PRO A 158 -17.65 -12.34 -9.94
C PRO A 158 -16.44 -12.14 -10.86
N GLU A 159 -15.65 -11.13 -10.55
CA GLU A 159 -14.39 -10.85 -11.24
C GLU A 159 -13.24 -10.86 -10.25
N LYS A 160 -12.17 -11.55 -10.61
CA LYS A 160 -10.93 -11.59 -9.84
C LYS A 160 -9.96 -10.55 -10.38
N MET A 161 -9.35 -9.81 -9.48
CA MET A 161 -8.32 -8.83 -9.80
C MET A 161 -7.10 -9.08 -8.92
N THR A 162 -5.94 -8.89 -9.50
CA THR A 162 -4.67 -8.84 -8.75
C THR A 162 -4.12 -7.43 -8.78
N MET A 163 -3.54 -7.00 -7.67
CA MET A 163 -2.87 -5.72 -7.56
C MET A 163 -1.47 -5.93 -6.99
N ASP A 164 -0.48 -5.47 -7.72
CA ASP A 164 0.89 -5.31 -7.25
C ASP A 164 1.13 -3.84 -6.97
N ALA A 165 1.53 -3.52 -5.74
CA ALA A 165 1.86 -2.16 -5.36
C ALA A 165 3.28 -2.08 -4.81
N THR A 166 3.94 -0.96 -5.06
CA THR A 166 5.23 -0.62 -4.49
C THR A 166 5.15 0.77 -3.88
N GLY A 167 5.50 0.89 -2.62
CA GLY A 167 5.61 2.16 -1.93
C GLY A 167 7.07 2.53 -1.71
N LYS A 168 7.41 3.77 -1.99
CA LYS A 168 8.74 4.34 -1.79
C LYS A 168 8.64 5.70 -1.09
N TRP A 169 9.33 5.86 0.02
CA TRP A 169 9.47 7.15 0.67
C TRP A 169 10.34 8.08 -0.17
N LEU A 170 9.91 9.32 -0.32
CA LEU A 170 10.60 10.32 -1.12
C LEU A 170 11.28 11.38 -0.25
N SER A 171 10.53 11.95 0.71
CA SER A 171 11.01 13.05 1.54
C SER A 171 10.21 13.19 2.84
N ALA A 172 10.76 13.86 3.84
CA ALA A 172 10.03 14.19 5.06
C ALA A 172 8.97 15.28 4.83
N ASP A 173 9.22 16.17 3.87
CA ASP A 173 8.28 17.22 3.48
C ASP A 173 7.34 16.72 2.39
N CYS A 174 6.05 16.90 2.61
CA CYS A 174 4.99 16.55 1.67
C CYS A 174 4.76 17.60 0.57
N GLY A 175 5.34 18.78 0.70
CA GLY A 175 5.12 19.90 -0.23
C GLY A 175 3.63 20.26 -0.32
N ASN A 176 3.11 20.30 -1.54
CA ASN A 176 1.70 20.63 -1.81
C ASN A 176 0.75 19.42 -1.71
N ILE A 177 1.26 18.21 -1.42
CA ILE A 177 0.43 17.00 -1.31
C ILE A 177 -0.22 16.97 0.07
N LYS A 178 -1.53 17.10 0.10
CA LYS A 178 -2.30 17.05 1.35
C LYS A 178 -2.40 15.62 1.88
N PRO A 179 -2.38 15.43 3.21
CA PRO A 179 -2.65 14.12 3.80
C PRO A 179 -4.02 13.60 3.41
N ILE A 180 -4.13 12.29 3.19
CA ILE A 180 -5.42 11.65 3.00
C ILE A 180 -6.09 11.58 4.37
N THR A 181 -7.16 12.34 4.55
CA THR A 181 -7.99 12.24 5.75
C THR A 181 -8.92 11.03 5.63
N PRO A 182 -8.93 10.11 6.62
CA PRO A 182 -9.96 9.08 6.65
C PRO A 182 -11.34 9.74 6.63
N ARG A 183 -12.21 9.34 5.72
CA ARG A 183 -13.62 9.75 5.80
C ARG A 183 -14.22 9.09 7.04
N LYS A 184 -14.82 9.94 7.90
CA LYS A 184 -15.61 9.49 9.05
C LYS A 184 -16.86 8.76 8.56
#